data_8d2acc7414f5b5479c0ea6951d39ff32
#
_entry.id   8d2acc7414f5b5479c0ea6951d39ff32
#
_cell.length_a   1.000
_cell.length_b   1.000
_cell.length_c   1.000
_cell.angle_alpha   90.00
_cell.angle_beta   90.00
_cell.angle_gamma   90.00
#
_symmetry.space_group_name_H-M   'P 1'
#
loop_
_entity.id
_entity.type
_entity.pdbx_description
1 polymer ?
#
loop_
_entity_poly.entity_id
_entity_poly.type
_entity_poly.pdbx_seq_one_letter_code
_entity_poly.pdbx_strand_id
1 'polypeptide(L)'
;MQTGIQISSLKPLLTSEDQVRAAFLKAAGLGCSIVQLQWIDPSVPLEAIADALAAAGLRSVSVQDLYESVQENPAYYLRLNALTGGRWLCVSRVPERLKSAEGLSQFVQKLTALTDAAKQYGQRLCFHPVSSDYALIKDVCPVDYLLGAIPELRLCLDLYHLNKAGYAMPDWILKHAKRIALVHFKDAKGGRLVPAGQGDLCWDGVVEACVQAGVQYAFVEQETWEKDPFLCLGEALDWARKAMKKTFP
;
A
#
# COMPACT_ATOMS: atom_id res chain seq x y z
N MET A 1 11.69 10.88 -2.21
CA MET A 1 10.75 9.74 -2.09
C MET A 1 11.42 8.49 -2.64
N GLN A 2 11.42 7.35 -1.93
CA GLN A 2 11.93 6.07 -2.42
C GLN A 2 10.81 5.31 -3.13
N THR A 3 11.14 4.60 -4.22
CA THR A 3 10.17 3.76 -4.94
C THR A 3 10.50 2.29 -4.78
N GLY A 4 9.46 1.48 -4.61
CA GLY A 4 9.53 0.03 -4.48
C GLY A 4 8.35 -0.66 -5.15
N ILE A 5 8.15 -1.93 -4.81
CA ILE A 5 7.11 -2.78 -5.38
C ILE A 5 6.13 -3.18 -4.28
N GLN A 6 4.82 -3.06 -4.55
CA GLN A 6 3.79 -3.74 -3.80
C GLN A 6 3.76 -5.21 -4.25
N ILE A 7 4.10 -6.11 -3.34
CA ILE A 7 4.30 -7.54 -3.65
C ILE A 7 3.00 -8.25 -4.03
N SER A 8 1.83 -7.72 -3.68
CA SER A 8 0.53 -8.24 -4.17
C SER A 8 0.49 -8.40 -5.70
N SER A 9 1.27 -7.58 -6.42
CA SER A 9 1.45 -7.69 -7.87
C SER A 9 2.01 -9.03 -8.32
N LEU A 10 2.63 -9.79 -7.43
CA LEU A 10 3.25 -11.09 -7.69
C LEU A 10 2.51 -12.25 -7.01
N LYS A 11 1.29 -12.03 -6.50
CA LYS A 11 0.52 -13.00 -5.71
C LYS A 11 0.59 -14.45 -6.20
N PRO A 12 0.41 -14.78 -7.50
CA PRO A 12 0.50 -16.16 -7.98
C PRO A 12 1.89 -16.81 -7.85
N LEU A 13 2.92 -16.01 -7.57
CA LEU A 13 4.32 -16.42 -7.42
C LEU A 13 4.78 -16.41 -5.95
N LEU A 14 3.85 -16.38 -4.99
CA LEU A 14 4.14 -16.25 -3.55
C LEU A 14 3.55 -17.41 -2.75
N THR A 15 3.49 -18.61 -3.34
CA THR A 15 2.77 -19.76 -2.76
C THR A 15 3.70 -20.79 -2.08
N SER A 16 5.03 -20.64 -2.18
CA SER A 16 6.01 -21.47 -1.48
C SER A 16 7.28 -20.67 -1.18
N GLU A 17 8.14 -21.19 -0.29
CA GLU A 17 9.42 -20.56 0.07
C GLU A 17 10.31 -20.31 -1.16
N ASP A 18 10.45 -21.31 -2.04
CA ASP A 18 11.26 -21.17 -3.26
C ASP A 18 10.72 -20.13 -4.21
N GLN A 19 9.39 -20.06 -4.37
CA GLN A 19 8.75 -19.05 -5.20
C GLN A 19 8.91 -17.64 -4.62
N VAL A 20 8.72 -17.47 -3.30
CA VAL A 20 8.95 -16.19 -2.61
C VAL A 20 10.39 -15.74 -2.79
N ARG A 21 11.36 -16.62 -2.56
CA ARG A 21 12.79 -16.33 -2.77
C ARG A 21 13.09 -15.91 -4.22
N ALA A 22 12.57 -16.66 -5.19
CA ALA A 22 12.77 -16.36 -6.62
C ALA A 22 12.10 -15.03 -7.00
N ALA A 23 10.89 -14.75 -6.50
CA ALA A 23 10.18 -13.51 -6.76
C ALA A 23 10.93 -12.29 -6.19
N PHE A 24 11.46 -12.39 -4.95
CA PHE A 24 12.22 -11.30 -4.34
C PHE A 24 13.54 -11.03 -5.04
N LEU A 25 14.28 -12.07 -5.45
CA LEU A 25 15.50 -11.91 -6.23
C LEU A 25 15.23 -11.21 -7.58
N LYS A 26 14.16 -11.60 -8.28
CA LYS A 26 13.75 -10.93 -9.52
C LYS A 26 13.32 -9.48 -9.27
N ALA A 27 12.55 -9.22 -8.22
CA ALA A 27 12.16 -7.86 -7.83
C ALA A 27 13.37 -6.97 -7.53
N ALA A 28 14.36 -7.49 -6.81
CA ALA A 28 15.63 -6.79 -6.58
C ALA A 28 16.39 -6.51 -7.87
N GLY A 29 16.36 -7.45 -8.83
CA GLY A 29 16.96 -7.29 -10.16
C GLY A 29 16.36 -6.15 -10.99
N LEU A 30 15.15 -5.67 -10.66
CA LEU A 30 14.55 -4.45 -11.22
C LEU A 30 15.12 -3.16 -10.61
N GLY A 31 16.10 -3.28 -9.70
CA GLY A 31 16.78 -2.15 -9.07
C GLY A 31 15.94 -1.46 -7.97
N CYS A 32 14.97 -2.13 -7.37
CA CYS A 32 14.34 -1.65 -6.15
C CYS A 32 15.05 -2.22 -4.91
N SER A 33 14.97 -1.49 -3.80
CA SER A 33 15.56 -1.89 -2.51
C SER A 33 14.51 -2.01 -1.41
N ILE A 34 13.28 -1.61 -1.69
CA ILE A 34 12.17 -1.62 -0.76
C ILE A 34 10.94 -2.29 -1.35
N VAL A 35 10.19 -2.97 -0.50
CA VAL A 35 8.90 -3.59 -0.86
C VAL A 35 7.85 -3.32 0.22
N GLN A 36 6.60 -3.46 -0.16
CA GLN A 36 5.48 -3.63 0.75
C GLN A 36 4.97 -5.06 0.61
N LEU A 37 4.89 -5.81 1.70
CA LEU A 37 4.47 -7.21 1.69
C LEU A 37 2.96 -7.31 1.75
N GLN A 38 2.39 -8.20 0.93
CA GLN A 38 0.97 -8.54 0.92
C GLN A 38 0.75 -9.87 0.22
N TRP A 39 -0.21 -10.66 0.71
CA TRP A 39 -0.72 -11.87 0.06
C TRP A 39 0.33 -12.94 -0.22
N ILE A 40 1.35 -13.04 0.62
CA ILE A 40 2.21 -14.23 0.67
C ILE A 40 1.39 -15.35 1.30
N ASP A 41 1.47 -16.56 0.73
CA ASP A 41 0.72 -17.70 1.24
C ASP A 41 1.05 -17.95 2.72
N PRO A 42 0.04 -18.08 3.60
CA PRO A 42 0.26 -18.27 5.03
C PRO A 42 1.01 -19.55 5.40
N SER A 43 1.14 -20.51 4.49
CA SER A 43 1.96 -21.72 4.68
C SER A 43 3.47 -21.44 4.62
N VAL A 44 3.89 -20.28 4.05
CA VAL A 44 5.30 -19.87 4.02
C VAL A 44 5.71 -19.35 5.40
N PRO A 45 6.72 -19.96 6.06
CA PRO A 45 7.17 -19.53 7.38
C PRO A 45 7.63 -18.07 7.38
N LEU A 46 7.34 -17.34 8.46
CA LEU A 46 7.71 -15.91 8.58
C LEU A 46 9.21 -15.71 8.47
N GLU A 47 9.99 -16.61 9.05
CA GLU A 47 11.43 -16.60 9.03
C GLU A 47 11.96 -16.79 7.59
N ALA A 48 11.35 -17.68 6.81
CA ALA A 48 11.71 -17.89 5.40
C ALA A 48 11.43 -16.64 4.54
N ILE A 49 10.36 -15.91 4.83
CA ILE A 49 10.07 -14.62 4.17
C ILE A 49 11.16 -13.59 4.51
N ALA A 50 11.55 -13.49 5.78
CA ALA A 50 12.59 -12.56 6.23
C ALA A 50 13.96 -12.92 5.61
N ASP A 51 14.32 -14.20 5.59
CA ASP A 51 15.56 -14.70 4.99
C ASP A 51 15.59 -14.45 3.47
N ALA A 52 14.47 -14.66 2.78
CA ALA A 52 14.35 -14.38 1.36
C ALA A 52 14.52 -12.90 1.03
N LEU A 53 13.97 -11.99 1.85
CA LEU A 53 14.18 -10.54 1.72
C LEU A 53 15.66 -10.18 1.92
N ALA A 54 16.27 -10.68 2.99
CA ALA A 54 17.68 -10.43 3.29
C ALA A 54 18.60 -10.93 2.18
N ALA A 55 18.36 -12.15 1.67
CA ALA A 55 19.12 -12.73 0.57
C ALA A 55 18.99 -11.93 -0.75
N ALA A 56 17.84 -11.29 -0.97
CA ALA A 56 17.61 -10.42 -2.12
C ALA A 56 18.13 -8.99 -1.93
N GLY A 57 18.61 -8.62 -0.73
CA GLY A 57 18.97 -7.24 -0.40
C GLY A 57 17.78 -6.28 -0.37
N LEU A 58 16.58 -6.81 -0.17
CA LEU A 58 15.35 -6.04 -0.05
C LEU A 58 15.01 -5.75 1.41
N ARG A 59 14.34 -4.64 1.65
CA ARG A 59 13.77 -4.27 2.96
C ARG A 59 12.27 -4.07 2.85
N SER A 60 11.52 -4.68 3.75
CA SER A 60 10.10 -4.33 3.88
C SER A 60 9.93 -2.98 4.57
N VAL A 61 8.99 -2.18 4.09
CA VAL A 61 8.58 -0.94 4.74
C VAL A 61 7.29 -1.14 5.51
N SER A 62 6.45 -2.06 5.03
CA SER A 62 5.09 -2.26 5.51
C SER A 62 4.61 -3.66 5.14
N VAL A 63 3.77 -4.21 6.00
CA VAL A 63 2.91 -5.35 5.69
C VAL A 63 1.49 -4.84 5.53
N GLN A 64 0.78 -5.27 4.48
CA GLN A 64 -0.62 -4.91 4.20
C GLN A 64 -1.48 -6.14 4.07
N ASP A 65 -2.72 -6.09 4.57
CA ASP A 65 -3.76 -7.05 4.19
C ASP A 65 -5.16 -6.45 4.41
N LEU A 66 -6.19 -7.23 4.06
CA LEU A 66 -7.57 -6.88 4.36
C LEU A 66 -7.72 -6.75 5.88
N TYR A 67 -8.56 -5.79 6.29
CA TYR A 67 -8.83 -5.62 7.72
C TYR A 67 -9.28 -6.92 8.39
N GLU A 68 -10.14 -7.71 7.72
CA GLU A 68 -10.65 -8.97 8.25
C GLU A 68 -9.53 -9.97 8.53
N SER A 69 -8.60 -10.15 7.60
CA SER A 69 -7.44 -11.04 7.76
C SER A 69 -6.55 -10.60 8.92
N VAL A 70 -6.26 -9.30 9.00
CA VAL A 70 -5.46 -8.75 10.10
C VAL A 70 -6.17 -8.88 11.45
N GLN A 71 -7.49 -8.67 11.49
CA GLN A 71 -8.29 -8.82 12.70
C GLN A 71 -8.37 -10.27 13.19
N GLU A 72 -8.37 -11.23 12.28
CA GLU A 72 -8.40 -12.66 12.60
C GLU A 72 -7.10 -13.12 13.25
N ASN A 73 -5.96 -12.65 12.77
CA ASN A 73 -4.65 -13.01 13.32
C ASN A 73 -3.67 -11.82 13.38
N PRO A 74 -3.91 -10.82 14.24
CA PRO A 74 -3.08 -9.62 14.30
C PRO A 74 -1.63 -9.94 14.69
N ALA A 75 -1.40 -10.96 15.50
CA ALA A 75 -0.06 -11.37 15.94
C ALA A 75 0.82 -11.82 14.76
N TYR A 76 0.25 -12.54 13.79
CA TYR A 76 0.95 -12.94 12.56
C TYR A 76 1.48 -11.73 11.80
N TYR A 77 0.62 -10.76 11.51
CA TYR A 77 0.98 -9.57 10.73
C TYR A 77 1.97 -8.66 11.46
N LEU A 78 1.78 -8.47 12.76
CA LEU A 78 2.70 -7.67 13.60
C LEU A 78 4.07 -8.32 13.69
N ARG A 79 4.13 -9.65 13.86
CA ARG A 79 5.38 -10.41 13.89
C ARG A 79 6.06 -10.40 12.53
N LEU A 80 5.35 -10.66 11.43
CA LEU A 80 5.91 -10.58 10.07
C LEU A 80 6.53 -9.22 9.81
N ASN A 81 5.77 -8.16 10.12
CA ASN A 81 6.24 -6.79 9.91
C ASN A 81 7.49 -6.47 10.77
N ALA A 82 7.55 -6.96 12.01
CA ALA A 82 8.73 -6.81 12.88
C ALA A 82 9.95 -7.57 12.34
N LEU A 83 9.79 -8.83 11.94
CA LEU A 83 10.87 -9.68 11.41
C LEU A 83 11.48 -9.10 10.12
N THR A 84 10.66 -8.48 9.29
CA THR A 84 11.07 -7.92 8.01
C THR A 84 11.49 -6.45 8.08
N GLY A 85 11.50 -5.85 9.27
CA GLY A 85 11.93 -4.47 9.52
C GLY A 85 10.91 -3.41 9.11
N GLY A 86 9.67 -3.79 8.88
CA GLY A 86 8.58 -2.89 8.52
C GLY A 86 8.12 -2.03 9.71
N ARG A 87 7.80 -0.77 9.42
CA ARG A 87 7.32 0.19 10.43
C ARG A 87 5.82 0.42 10.39
N TRP A 88 5.16 0.01 9.29
CA TRP A 88 3.75 0.26 9.07
C TRP A 88 3.00 -1.06 8.92
N LEU A 89 2.03 -1.30 9.81
CA LEU A 89 0.99 -2.30 9.56
C LEU A 89 -0.13 -1.59 8.81
N CYS A 90 -0.45 -2.06 7.62
CA CYS A 90 -1.47 -1.47 6.78
C CYS A 90 -2.71 -2.37 6.72
N VAL A 91 -3.88 -1.81 7.01
CA VAL A 91 -5.16 -2.50 6.84
C VAL A 91 -5.94 -1.88 5.71
N SER A 92 -6.49 -2.71 4.83
CA SER A 92 -7.18 -2.27 3.64
C SER A 92 -8.69 -2.31 3.81
N ARG A 93 -9.35 -1.29 3.27
CA ARG A 93 -10.79 -1.06 3.14
C ARG A 93 -11.63 -1.18 4.41
N VAL A 94 -12.71 -0.41 4.44
CA VAL A 94 -13.79 -0.57 5.42
C VAL A 94 -14.57 -1.84 5.06
N PRO A 95 -14.75 -2.80 5.99
CA PRO A 95 -15.61 -3.96 5.75
C PRO A 95 -17.03 -3.54 5.35
N GLU A 96 -17.60 -4.20 4.37
CA GLU A 96 -18.93 -3.84 3.83
C GLU A 96 -19.99 -3.81 4.94
N ARG A 97 -19.95 -4.78 5.86
CA ARG A 97 -20.84 -4.85 7.04
C ARG A 97 -20.70 -3.69 8.03
N LEU A 98 -19.62 -2.91 7.93
CA LEU A 98 -19.36 -1.73 8.78
C LEU A 98 -19.58 -0.40 8.05
N LYS A 99 -20.10 -0.42 6.82
CA LYS A 99 -20.43 0.79 6.04
C LYS A 99 -21.79 1.36 6.46
N SER A 100 -21.89 1.75 7.74
CA SER A 100 -22.99 2.50 8.32
C SER A 100 -22.44 3.47 9.38
N ALA A 101 -23.19 4.45 9.83
CA ALA A 101 -22.73 5.38 10.85
C ALA A 101 -22.31 4.67 12.15
N GLU A 102 -23.10 3.68 12.58
CA GLU A 102 -22.78 2.85 13.75
C GLU A 102 -21.57 1.94 13.46
N GLY A 103 -21.53 1.31 12.30
CA GLY A 103 -20.42 0.45 11.90
C GLY A 103 -19.08 1.20 11.79
N LEU A 104 -19.09 2.45 11.30
CA LEU A 104 -17.89 3.29 11.28
C LEU A 104 -17.38 3.58 12.71
N SER A 105 -18.28 3.84 13.66
CA SER A 105 -17.90 4.03 15.08
C SER A 105 -17.27 2.75 15.65
N GLN A 106 -17.84 1.58 15.35
CA GLN A 106 -17.25 0.29 15.74
C GLN A 106 -15.88 0.07 15.06
N PHE A 107 -15.73 0.47 13.79
CA PHE A 107 -14.48 0.34 13.08
C PHE A 107 -13.38 1.22 13.67
N VAL A 108 -13.71 2.44 14.08
CA VAL A 108 -12.79 3.32 14.85
C VAL A 108 -12.27 2.63 16.09
N GLN A 109 -13.15 2.05 16.91
CA GLN A 109 -12.75 1.34 18.15
C GLN A 109 -11.78 0.19 17.84
N LYS A 110 -12.06 -0.58 16.79
CA LYS A 110 -11.22 -1.72 16.37
C LYS A 110 -9.87 -1.25 15.83
N LEU A 111 -9.82 -0.19 15.02
CA LEU A 111 -8.57 0.37 14.52
C LEU A 111 -7.75 1.02 15.65
N THR A 112 -8.39 1.62 16.63
CA THR A 112 -7.71 2.16 17.82
C THR A 112 -7.02 1.03 18.60
N ALA A 113 -7.73 -0.06 18.88
CA ALA A 113 -7.14 -1.22 19.55
C ALA A 113 -5.97 -1.82 18.76
N LEU A 114 -6.09 -1.91 17.42
CA LEU A 114 -5.00 -2.38 16.56
C LEU A 114 -3.81 -1.41 16.54
N THR A 115 -4.08 -0.09 16.61
CA THR A 115 -3.03 0.93 16.74
C THR A 115 -2.23 0.74 18.02
N ASP A 116 -2.90 0.47 19.13
CA ASP A 116 -2.24 0.24 20.42
C ASP A 116 -1.44 -1.08 20.42
N ALA A 117 -1.97 -2.13 19.80
CA ALA A 117 -1.23 -3.38 19.59
C ALA A 117 0.02 -3.15 18.72
N ALA A 118 -0.08 -2.41 17.63
CA ALA A 118 1.06 -2.10 16.75
C ALA A 118 2.16 -1.33 17.48
N LYS A 119 1.81 -0.40 18.37
CA LYS A 119 2.78 0.35 19.19
C LYS A 119 3.64 -0.55 20.07
N GLN A 120 3.09 -1.65 20.60
CA GLN A 120 3.83 -2.61 21.42
C GLN A 120 4.97 -3.29 20.63
N TYR A 121 4.85 -3.34 19.30
CA TYR A 121 5.88 -3.82 18.39
C TYR A 121 6.75 -2.68 17.79
N GLY A 122 6.61 -1.45 18.28
CA GLY A 122 7.29 -0.27 17.72
C GLY A 122 6.79 0.12 16.32
N GLN A 123 5.61 -0.34 15.95
CA GLN A 123 4.98 -0.11 14.64
C GLN A 123 3.89 0.95 14.72
N ARG A 124 3.45 1.40 13.55
CA ARG A 124 2.34 2.34 13.37
C ARG A 124 1.30 1.73 12.45
N LEU A 125 0.04 2.14 12.63
CA LEU A 125 -1.05 1.70 11.76
C LEU A 125 -1.22 2.68 10.59
N CYS A 126 -1.42 2.15 9.38
CA CYS A 126 -1.97 2.90 8.27
C CYS A 126 -3.21 2.21 7.68
N PHE A 127 -4.05 2.99 7.07
CA PHE A 127 -5.27 2.55 6.41
C PHE A 127 -5.13 2.75 4.89
N HIS A 128 -5.45 1.72 4.13
CA HIS A 128 -5.49 1.74 2.67
C HIS A 128 -6.94 1.80 2.20
N PRO A 129 -7.47 2.99 1.93
CA PRO A 129 -8.82 3.13 1.42
C PRO A 129 -8.92 2.71 -0.04
N VAL A 130 -10.01 2.03 -0.38
CA VAL A 130 -10.40 1.77 -1.77
C VAL A 130 -11.47 2.76 -2.22
N SER A 131 -11.76 2.84 -3.52
CA SER A 131 -12.68 3.86 -4.07
C SER A 131 -14.06 3.90 -3.39
N SER A 132 -14.59 2.75 -2.94
CA SER A 132 -15.87 2.70 -2.23
C SER A 132 -15.83 3.29 -0.80
N ASP A 133 -14.63 3.47 -0.22
CA ASP A 133 -14.47 4.05 1.12
C ASP A 133 -14.55 5.58 1.12
N TYR A 134 -14.57 6.18 -0.06
CA TYR A 134 -14.79 7.61 -0.24
C TYR A 134 -16.26 7.97 -0.47
N ALA A 135 -17.12 6.97 -0.72
CA ALA A 135 -18.56 7.20 -0.89
C ALA A 135 -19.18 7.64 0.45
N LEU A 136 -20.07 8.64 0.40
CA LEU A 136 -20.70 9.16 1.60
C LEU A 136 -21.67 8.15 2.22
N ILE A 137 -21.59 8.03 3.53
CA ILE A 137 -22.55 7.31 4.37
C ILE A 137 -23.26 8.36 5.24
N LYS A 138 -24.52 8.67 4.93
CA LYS A 138 -25.28 9.74 5.61
C LYS A 138 -24.47 11.03 5.72
N ASP A 139 -23.98 11.54 4.58
CA ASP A 139 -23.19 12.77 4.46
C ASP A 139 -21.78 12.74 5.07
N VAL A 140 -21.32 11.59 5.53
CA VAL A 140 -19.98 11.42 6.12
C VAL A 140 -19.10 10.58 5.20
N CYS A 141 -17.94 11.11 4.79
CA CYS A 141 -16.91 10.33 4.11
C CYS A 141 -16.20 9.41 5.11
N PRO A 142 -16.21 8.09 4.94
CA PRO A 142 -15.54 7.16 5.84
C PRO A 142 -14.06 7.49 6.07
N VAL A 143 -13.32 7.86 5.03
CA VAL A 143 -11.89 8.20 5.14
C VAL A 143 -11.71 9.42 6.06
N ASP A 144 -12.47 10.49 5.83
CA ASP A 144 -12.37 11.70 6.66
C ASP A 144 -12.80 11.44 8.10
N TYR A 145 -13.83 10.61 8.30
CA TYR A 145 -14.27 10.20 9.62
C TYR A 145 -13.20 9.45 10.41
N LEU A 146 -12.56 8.47 9.78
CA LEU A 146 -11.48 7.70 10.41
C LEU A 146 -10.28 8.60 10.75
N LEU A 147 -9.89 9.49 9.83
CA LEU A 147 -8.81 10.44 10.05
C LEU A 147 -9.13 11.43 11.17
N GLY A 148 -10.36 11.88 11.28
CA GLY A 148 -10.82 12.75 12.38
C GLY A 148 -10.83 12.05 13.73
N ALA A 149 -11.31 10.81 13.76
CA ALA A 149 -11.48 10.04 14.99
C ALA A 149 -10.16 9.44 15.54
N ILE A 150 -9.18 9.15 14.65
CA ILE A 150 -7.92 8.52 15.05
C ILE A 150 -6.73 9.42 14.60
N PRO A 151 -6.25 10.32 15.49
CA PRO A 151 -5.20 11.29 15.13
C PRO A 151 -3.88 10.67 14.66
N GLU A 152 -3.55 9.47 15.13
CA GLU A 152 -2.32 8.76 14.80
C GLU A 152 -2.40 7.96 13.50
N LEU A 153 -3.62 7.67 13.01
CA LEU A 153 -3.81 6.92 11.77
C LEU A 153 -3.17 7.66 10.60
N ARG A 154 -2.50 6.92 9.75
CA ARG A 154 -1.96 7.42 8.48
C ARG A 154 -2.58 6.65 7.33
N LEU A 155 -2.38 7.14 6.13
CA LEU A 155 -2.88 6.52 4.91
C LEU A 155 -1.75 5.85 4.14
N CYS A 156 -2.05 4.68 3.62
CA CYS A 156 -1.43 4.12 2.43
C CYS A 156 -2.36 4.49 1.26
N LEU A 157 -2.04 5.57 0.57
CA LEU A 157 -2.93 6.19 -0.41
C LEU A 157 -2.74 5.54 -1.78
N ASP A 158 -3.73 4.79 -2.24
CA ASP A 158 -3.78 4.29 -3.62
C ASP A 158 -4.36 5.36 -4.54
N LEU A 159 -3.55 5.86 -5.46
CA LEU A 159 -3.90 6.96 -6.35
C LEU A 159 -4.93 6.56 -7.42
N TYR A 160 -4.93 5.29 -7.85
CA TYR A 160 -5.98 4.78 -8.72
C TYR A 160 -7.35 4.79 -8.02
N HIS A 161 -7.41 4.35 -6.76
CA HIS A 161 -8.65 4.36 -6.00
C HIS A 161 -9.12 5.78 -5.67
N LEU A 162 -8.22 6.70 -5.38
CA LEU A 162 -8.54 8.10 -5.16
C LEU A 162 -9.10 8.75 -6.43
N ASN A 163 -8.44 8.55 -7.58
CA ASN A 163 -8.92 9.04 -8.88
C ASN A 163 -10.29 8.44 -9.24
N LYS A 164 -10.46 7.13 -9.03
CA LYS A 164 -11.74 6.44 -9.27
C LYS A 164 -12.87 6.95 -8.39
N ALA A 165 -12.56 7.50 -7.22
CA ALA A 165 -13.53 8.15 -6.34
C ALA A 165 -13.86 9.60 -6.78
N GLY A 166 -13.24 10.12 -7.85
CA GLY A 166 -13.53 11.41 -8.45
C GLY A 166 -12.74 12.59 -7.86
N TYR A 167 -11.70 12.35 -7.09
CA TYR A 167 -10.88 13.41 -6.50
C TYR A 167 -9.74 13.85 -7.43
N ALA A 168 -9.47 15.16 -7.45
CA ALA A 168 -8.25 15.71 -8.02
C ALA A 168 -7.06 15.31 -7.13
N MET A 169 -6.21 14.41 -7.64
CA MET A 169 -5.17 13.78 -6.83
C MET A 169 -4.18 14.79 -6.20
N PRO A 170 -3.62 15.77 -6.94
CA PRO A 170 -2.67 16.73 -6.36
C PRO A 170 -3.26 17.52 -5.18
N ASP A 171 -4.46 18.05 -5.35
CA ASP A 171 -5.12 18.87 -4.31
C ASP A 171 -5.42 18.05 -3.06
N TRP A 172 -5.91 16.80 -3.28
CA TRP A 172 -6.23 15.90 -2.17
C TRP A 172 -4.97 15.50 -1.39
N ILE A 173 -3.87 15.19 -2.10
CA ILE A 173 -2.57 14.86 -1.49
C ILE A 173 -2.08 16.01 -0.62
N LEU A 174 -2.08 17.24 -1.16
CA LEU A 174 -1.60 18.41 -0.41
C LEU A 174 -2.48 18.73 0.80
N LYS A 175 -3.80 18.63 0.65
CA LYS A 175 -4.76 18.79 1.77
C LYS A 175 -4.48 17.82 2.92
N HIS A 176 -4.09 16.59 2.61
CA HIS A 176 -3.89 15.52 3.60
C HIS A 176 -2.40 15.18 3.83
N ALA A 177 -1.47 16.05 3.45
CA ALA A 177 -0.02 15.81 3.44
C ALA A 177 0.50 15.14 4.73
N LYS A 178 0.11 15.65 5.91
CA LYS A 178 0.55 15.13 7.22
C LYS A 178 -0.03 13.75 7.58
N ARG A 179 -0.96 13.25 6.78
CA ARG A 179 -1.69 12.00 7.05
C ARG A 179 -1.28 10.88 6.11
N ILE A 180 -0.46 11.12 5.10
CA ILE A 180 -0.02 10.13 4.11
C ILE A 180 1.33 9.54 4.54
N ALA A 181 1.38 8.23 4.77
CA ALA A 181 2.60 7.49 5.09
C ALA A 181 3.24 6.90 3.83
N LEU A 182 2.41 6.30 2.98
CA LEU A 182 2.78 5.53 1.80
C LEU A 182 1.84 5.90 0.65
N VAL A 183 2.28 5.73 -0.60
CA VAL A 183 1.41 5.85 -1.77
C VAL A 183 1.57 4.65 -2.69
N HIS A 184 0.48 4.24 -3.36
CA HIS A 184 0.53 3.28 -4.45
C HIS A 184 0.41 4.01 -5.79
N PHE A 185 1.38 3.75 -6.67
CA PHE A 185 1.35 4.14 -8.07
C PHE A 185 0.75 3.00 -8.88
N LYS A 186 -0.56 3.10 -9.09
CA LYS A 186 -1.38 2.14 -9.80
C LYS A 186 -2.15 2.84 -10.89
N ASP A 187 -2.24 2.24 -12.07
CA ASP A 187 -2.83 2.85 -13.24
C ASP A 187 -3.70 1.86 -14.00
N ALA A 188 -4.63 2.37 -14.78
CA ALA A 188 -5.51 1.57 -15.61
C ALA A 188 -5.80 2.27 -16.94
N LYS A 189 -6.00 1.47 -17.98
CA LYS A 189 -6.43 1.91 -19.31
C LYS A 189 -7.68 1.17 -19.74
N GLY A 190 -8.75 1.90 -20.01
CA GLY A 190 -10.02 1.29 -20.36
C GLY A 190 -10.53 0.28 -19.31
N GLY A 191 -10.27 0.53 -18.02
CA GLY A 191 -10.67 -0.33 -16.90
C GLY A 191 -9.76 -1.53 -16.64
N ARG A 192 -8.70 -1.77 -17.43
CA ARG A 192 -7.68 -2.81 -17.19
C ARG A 192 -6.45 -2.21 -16.56
N LEU A 193 -5.87 -2.90 -15.57
CA LEU A 193 -4.63 -2.47 -14.95
C LEU A 193 -3.47 -2.54 -15.96
N VAL A 194 -2.66 -1.48 -15.95
CA VAL A 194 -1.46 -1.35 -16.78
C VAL A 194 -0.32 -0.80 -15.90
N PRO A 195 0.94 -0.88 -16.36
CA PRO A 195 2.05 -0.24 -15.65
C PRO A 195 1.76 1.24 -15.39
N ALA A 196 2.10 1.73 -14.21
CA ALA A 196 1.91 3.13 -13.84
C ALA A 196 2.52 4.07 -14.88
N GLY A 197 1.78 5.09 -15.27
CA GLY A 197 2.13 6.04 -16.32
C GLY A 197 1.81 5.60 -17.76
N GLN A 198 1.17 4.44 -17.94
CA GLN A 198 0.72 3.95 -19.26
C GLN A 198 -0.81 3.90 -19.39
N GLY A 199 -1.50 4.28 -18.33
CA GLY A 199 -2.97 4.28 -18.26
C GLY A 199 -3.62 5.62 -18.60
N ASP A 200 -4.84 5.75 -18.13
CA ASP A 200 -5.68 6.92 -18.36
C ASP A 200 -5.62 7.93 -17.19
N LEU A 201 -4.87 7.63 -16.11
CA LEU A 201 -4.73 8.54 -14.98
C LEU A 201 -3.89 9.76 -15.38
N CYS A 202 -4.38 10.95 -15.03
CA CYS A 202 -3.60 12.17 -15.18
C CYS A 202 -2.55 12.27 -14.07
N TRP A 203 -1.29 12.08 -14.42
CA TRP A 203 -0.17 12.12 -13.46
C TRP A 203 0.47 13.49 -13.31
N ASP A 204 -0.04 14.51 -14.04
CA ASP A 204 0.50 15.87 -13.98
C ASP A 204 0.37 16.44 -12.55
N GLY A 205 1.48 16.90 -12.00
CA GLY A 205 1.55 17.43 -10.63
C GLY A 205 1.42 16.39 -9.51
N VAL A 206 1.07 15.13 -9.80
CA VAL A 206 0.80 14.12 -8.74
C VAL A 206 2.08 13.73 -7.99
N VAL A 207 3.16 13.41 -8.72
CA VAL A 207 4.45 13.05 -8.11
C VAL A 207 5.03 14.25 -7.35
N GLU A 208 4.89 15.47 -7.89
CA GLU A 208 5.28 16.70 -7.23
C GLU A 208 4.51 16.91 -5.92
N ALA A 209 3.18 16.76 -5.95
CA ALA A 209 2.36 16.85 -4.74
C ALA A 209 2.76 15.82 -3.67
N CYS A 210 3.06 14.58 -4.06
CA CYS A 210 3.56 13.57 -3.13
C CYS A 210 4.87 14.01 -2.45
N VAL A 211 5.77 14.59 -3.21
CA VAL A 211 7.05 15.08 -2.68
C VAL A 211 6.87 16.28 -1.78
N GLN A 212 6.06 17.27 -2.18
CA GLN A 212 5.72 18.43 -1.36
C GLN A 212 5.01 18.01 -0.06
N ALA A 213 4.17 16.98 -0.12
CA ALA A 213 3.52 16.38 1.05
C ALA A 213 4.50 15.64 1.98
N GLY A 214 5.76 15.45 1.60
CA GLY A 214 6.76 14.74 2.38
C GLY A 214 6.59 13.22 2.37
N VAL A 215 5.91 12.66 1.37
CA VAL A 215 5.76 11.20 1.22
C VAL A 215 7.14 10.58 1.04
N GLN A 216 7.46 9.61 1.91
CA GLN A 216 8.77 8.96 1.90
C GLN A 216 8.84 7.75 0.98
N TYR A 217 7.74 7.01 0.80
CA TYR A 217 7.69 5.74 0.10
C TYR A 217 6.54 5.68 -0.89
N ALA A 218 6.84 5.26 -2.11
CA ALA A 218 5.86 4.97 -3.14
C ALA A 218 6.07 3.54 -3.66
N PHE A 219 4.99 2.80 -3.90
CA PHE A 219 5.05 1.43 -4.41
C PHE A 219 4.28 1.35 -5.72
N VAL A 220 4.94 0.84 -6.77
CA VAL A 220 4.22 0.47 -7.99
C VAL A 220 3.43 -0.80 -7.74
N GLU A 221 2.19 -0.82 -8.24
CA GLU A 221 1.25 -1.93 -8.03
C GLU A 221 0.46 -2.24 -9.29
N GLN A 222 0.39 -3.54 -9.62
CA GLN A 222 -0.45 -4.04 -10.71
C GLN A 222 -0.78 -5.51 -10.43
N GLU A 223 -2.01 -5.85 -10.01
CA GLU A 223 -2.36 -7.23 -9.60
C GLU A 223 -2.78 -8.13 -10.76
N THR A 224 -3.05 -7.56 -11.93
CA THR A 224 -3.40 -8.31 -13.14
C THR A 224 -2.55 -7.83 -14.32
N TRP A 225 -2.03 -8.77 -15.11
CA TRP A 225 -1.14 -8.47 -16.23
C TRP A 225 -1.43 -9.36 -17.44
N GLU A 226 -1.23 -8.78 -18.62
CA GLU A 226 -1.27 -9.50 -19.92
C GLU A 226 0.13 -9.94 -20.38
N LYS A 227 1.19 -9.40 -19.75
CA LYS A 227 2.61 -9.71 -20.03
C LYS A 227 3.25 -10.30 -18.76
N ASP A 228 4.53 -10.59 -18.83
CA ASP A 228 5.31 -10.97 -17.65
C ASP A 228 5.22 -9.88 -16.55
N PRO A 229 4.86 -10.23 -15.30
CA PRO A 229 4.67 -9.24 -14.22
C PRO A 229 5.93 -8.45 -13.91
N PHE A 230 7.12 -9.04 -14.05
CA PHE A 230 8.36 -8.33 -13.78
C PHE A 230 8.70 -7.32 -14.87
N LEU A 231 8.31 -7.56 -16.13
CA LEU A 231 8.39 -6.53 -17.18
C LEU A 231 7.47 -5.37 -16.85
N CYS A 232 6.21 -5.63 -16.49
CA CYS A 232 5.25 -4.59 -16.14
C CYS A 232 5.73 -3.76 -14.94
N LEU A 233 6.22 -4.41 -13.89
CA LEU A 233 6.76 -3.73 -12.71
C LEU A 233 8.03 -2.94 -13.02
N GLY A 234 8.90 -3.45 -13.89
CA GLY A 234 10.08 -2.73 -14.37
C GLY A 234 9.72 -1.45 -15.11
N GLU A 235 8.77 -1.52 -16.05
CA GLU A 235 8.25 -0.36 -16.78
C GLU A 235 7.66 0.70 -15.82
N ALA A 236 6.88 0.28 -14.82
CA ALA A 236 6.28 1.17 -13.82
C ALA A 236 7.35 1.83 -12.91
N LEU A 237 8.36 1.06 -12.47
CA LEU A 237 9.47 1.59 -11.68
C LEU A 237 10.29 2.62 -12.47
N ASP A 238 10.56 2.35 -13.73
CA ASP A 238 11.30 3.27 -14.60
C ASP A 238 10.54 4.56 -14.84
N TRP A 239 9.22 4.46 -15.03
CA TRP A 239 8.37 5.63 -15.12
C TRP A 239 8.41 6.45 -13.81
N ALA A 240 8.23 5.81 -12.66
CA ALA A 240 8.23 6.49 -11.36
C ALA A 240 9.56 7.20 -11.10
N ARG A 241 10.71 6.56 -11.42
CA ARG A 241 12.04 7.15 -11.30
C ARG A 241 12.22 8.37 -12.21
N LYS A 242 11.75 8.30 -13.47
CA LYS A 242 11.79 9.42 -14.42
C LYS A 242 10.91 10.58 -13.95
N ALA A 243 9.71 10.30 -13.46
CA ALA A 243 8.80 11.30 -12.93
C ALA A 243 9.40 12.05 -11.73
N MET A 244 10.05 11.33 -10.81
CA MET A 244 10.75 11.96 -9.68
C MET A 244 11.96 12.81 -10.08
N LYS A 245 12.76 12.37 -11.09
CA LYS A 245 13.89 13.17 -11.58
C LYS A 245 13.46 14.48 -12.24
N LYS A 246 12.27 14.51 -12.86
CA LYS A 246 11.71 15.77 -13.42
C LYS A 246 11.30 16.76 -12.33
N THR A 247 10.89 16.26 -11.16
CA THR A 247 10.48 17.09 -10.02
C THR A 247 11.69 17.73 -9.31
N PHE A 248 12.87 17.10 -9.41
CA PHE A 248 14.15 17.60 -8.87
C PHE A 248 15.22 17.56 -9.97
N PRO A 249 15.31 18.59 -10.81
CA PRO A 249 16.36 18.69 -11.83
C PRO A 249 17.77 18.87 -11.24
#